data_d51bbc4de06460c04dfef197ef7d199a
#
_entry.id   d51bbc4de06460c04dfef197ef7d199a
#
_cell.length_a   1.000
_cell.length_b   1.000
_cell.length_c   1.000
_cell.angle_alpha   90.00
_cell.angle_beta   90.00
_cell.angle_gamma   90.00
#
_symmetry.space_group_name_H-M   'P 1'
#
loop_
_entity.id
_entity.type
_entity.pdbx_description
1 polymer ?
#
loop_
_entity_poly.entity_id
_entity_poly.type
_entity_poly.pdbx_seq_one_letter_code
_entity_poly.pdbx_strand_id
1 'polypeptide(L)'
;MTAGTDYEQTEDTITVSASVFSDVATGEHTIQLLTSEGNQPKVKIRVYSAAEEAQKRSVIDDFESYGEDTALAAAYTTNVNGDTLKISLDAEHTKNGSYAMKYDYSVADGGAGYCGATKKLSNADWTGFDGVRFWILSDGSNRETTFQFVDGAGAYWESIQKVTAETGWQEVKIPFSDFHVQQWGTAAETPTLQGVSEFSIYTGQNGNPGTGVWYFDDIGLYRAGSTTTTTTTTTGTTTMTTTTTTTAETTTDADTDTNYGDVNLDGKVDLVDAIMINKYLAGQITLSEQATKNADVNADGSLGDGDSTILMQFVLMMIPNLPYVE
;
A
#
# COMPACT_ATOMS: atom_id res chain seq x y z
N MET A 1 -1.49 23.69 26.30
CA MET A 1 -0.31 23.46 25.45
C MET A 1 0.80 24.39 25.87
N THR A 2 2.03 23.88 25.95
CA THR A 2 3.23 24.61 26.41
C THR A 2 4.16 24.84 25.23
N ALA A 3 4.59 26.08 25.01
CA ALA A 3 5.55 26.41 23.95
C ALA A 3 6.88 25.67 24.13
N GLY A 4 7.47 25.20 23.05
CA GLY A 4 8.70 24.40 23.06
C GLY A 4 8.54 22.92 23.45
N THR A 5 7.36 22.51 23.93
CA THR A 5 7.02 21.12 24.27
C THR A 5 5.87 20.61 23.42
N ASP A 6 4.76 21.34 23.42
CA ASP A 6 3.53 20.96 22.74
C ASP A 6 3.41 21.61 21.36
N TYR A 7 4.03 22.78 21.19
CA TYR A 7 4.07 23.48 19.92
C TYR A 7 5.30 24.38 19.77
N GLU A 8 5.68 24.59 18.52
CA GLU A 8 6.67 25.57 18.11
C GLU A 8 5.99 26.63 17.23
N GLN A 9 6.43 27.88 17.36
CA GLN A 9 5.89 28.99 16.59
C GLN A 9 7.03 29.70 15.86
N THR A 10 6.84 29.92 14.57
CA THR A 10 7.62 30.86 13.75
C THR A 10 6.77 32.08 13.41
N GLU A 11 7.29 33.00 12.57
CA GLU A 11 6.57 34.21 12.18
C GLU A 11 5.23 33.88 11.47
N ASP A 12 5.21 32.83 10.67
CA ASP A 12 4.06 32.46 9.81
C ASP A 12 3.45 31.08 10.14
N THR A 13 4.02 30.31 11.06
CA THR A 13 3.63 28.91 11.25
C THR A 13 3.59 28.53 12.73
N ILE A 14 2.59 27.73 13.09
CA ILE A 14 2.51 27.05 14.37
C ILE A 14 2.59 25.54 14.09
N THR A 15 3.62 24.89 14.57
CA THR A 15 3.77 23.43 14.50
C THR A 15 3.38 22.84 15.84
N VAL A 16 2.36 21.98 15.86
CA VAL A 16 1.87 21.32 17.07
C VAL A 16 2.42 19.90 17.11
N SER A 17 2.97 19.51 18.26
CA SER A 17 3.50 18.15 18.47
C SER A 17 2.38 17.11 18.35
N ALA A 18 2.66 15.99 17.69
CA ALA A 18 1.71 14.88 17.54
C ALA A 18 1.24 14.32 18.90
N SER A 19 2.07 14.39 19.92
CA SER A 19 1.73 13.95 21.30
C SER A 19 0.54 14.69 21.90
N VAL A 20 0.25 15.91 21.45
CA VAL A 20 -0.92 16.69 21.91
C VAL A 20 -2.24 16.02 21.50
N PHE A 21 -2.21 15.20 20.47
CA PHE A 21 -3.39 14.54 19.90
C PHE A 21 -3.50 13.06 20.32
N SER A 22 -2.60 12.55 21.19
CA SER A 22 -2.58 11.13 21.60
C SER A 22 -3.90 10.64 22.18
N ASP A 23 -4.62 11.50 22.90
CA ASP A 23 -5.90 11.18 23.53
C ASP A 23 -7.12 11.69 22.72
N VAL A 24 -6.90 12.19 21.51
CA VAL A 24 -7.96 12.67 20.63
C VAL A 24 -8.46 11.52 19.79
N ALA A 25 -9.78 11.28 19.79
CA ALA A 25 -10.38 10.24 18.97
C ALA A 25 -10.05 10.43 17.48
N THR A 26 -9.97 9.34 16.73
CA THR A 26 -9.81 9.41 15.26
C THR A 26 -10.98 10.09 14.60
N GLY A 27 -10.74 10.80 13.50
CA GLY A 27 -11.77 11.52 12.75
C GLY A 27 -11.50 13.01 12.57
N GLU A 28 -12.52 13.73 12.12
CA GLU A 28 -12.43 15.16 11.91
C GLU A 28 -12.68 15.94 13.20
N HIS A 29 -11.82 16.90 13.50
CA HIS A 29 -11.90 17.79 14.64
C HIS A 29 -11.74 19.24 14.22
N THR A 30 -12.32 20.13 15.03
CA THR A 30 -12.09 21.57 14.87
C THR A 30 -11.32 22.07 16.08
N ILE A 31 -10.09 22.53 15.88
CA ILE A 31 -9.32 23.21 16.91
C ILE A 31 -9.54 24.71 16.82
N GLN A 32 -9.58 25.35 17.97
CA GLN A 32 -9.69 26.79 18.10
C GLN A 32 -8.40 27.34 18.68
N LEU A 33 -7.77 28.25 17.96
CA LEU A 33 -6.57 28.93 18.41
C LEU A 33 -6.96 30.20 19.17
N LEU A 34 -6.49 30.32 20.41
CA LEU A 34 -6.65 31.55 21.20
C LEU A 34 -5.42 32.42 20.99
N THR A 35 -5.56 33.51 20.28
CA THR A 35 -4.46 34.45 20.05
C THR A 35 -4.40 35.51 21.16
N SER A 36 -3.25 36.14 21.37
CA SER A 36 -3.05 37.22 22.33
C SER A 36 -3.92 38.45 22.03
N GLU A 37 -4.36 38.62 20.80
CA GLU A 37 -5.22 39.70 20.35
C GLU A 37 -6.73 39.40 20.53
N GLY A 38 -7.07 38.23 21.09
CA GLY A 38 -8.45 37.82 21.31
C GLY A 38 -9.15 37.20 20.10
N ASN A 39 -8.49 37.10 18.97
CA ASN A 39 -9.01 36.38 17.80
C ASN A 39 -9.04 34.88 18.10
N GLN A 40 -10.06 34.21 17.55
CA GLN A 40 -10.27 32.78 17.79
C GLN A 40 -10.45 32.02 16.45
N PRO A 41 -9.43 31.98 15.58
CA PRO A 41 -9.55 31.25 14.33
C PRO A 41 -9.77 29.76 14.60
N LYS A 42 -10.60 29.14 13.74
CA LYS A 42 -10.89 27.71 13.79
C LYS A 42 -10.18 27.01 12.65
N VAL A 43 -9.51 25.93 12.95
CA VAL A 43 -8.82 25.07 11.98
C VAL A 43 -9.44 23.68 12.05
N LYS A 44 -9.80 23.12 10.89
CA LYS A 44 -10.19 21.72 10.78
C LYS A 44 -8.94 20.87 10.68
N ILE A 45 -8.88 19.81 11.49
CA ILE A 45 -7.85 18.79 11.44
C ILE A 45 -8.51 17.43 11.34
N ARG A 46 -7.77 16.44 10.85
CA ARG A 46 -8.16 15.03 10.92
C ARG A 46 -7.09 14.27 11.71
N VAL A 47 -7.54 13.55 12.72
CA VAL A 47 -6.71 12.60 13.47
C VAL A 47 -6.89 11.24 12.86
N TYR A 48 -5.80 10.63 12.44
CA TYR A 48 -5.77 9.30 11.83
C TYR A 48 -5.46 8.25 12.89
N SER A 49 -6.05 7.07 12.76
CA SER A 49 -5.59 5.88 13.48
C SER A 49 -4.21 5.47 12.95
N ALA A 50 -3.47 4.67 13.72
CA ALA A 50 -2.19 4.10 13.25
C ALA A 50 -2.36 3.28 11.96
N ALA A 51 -3.50 2.61 11.79
CA ALA A 51 -3.81 1.84 10.59
C ALA A 51 -4.07 2.74 9.37
N GLU A 52 -4.89 3.81 9.53
CA GLU A 52 -5.12 4.79 8.47
C GLU A 52 -3.84 5.52 8.07
N GLU A 53 -3.00 5.88 9.06
CA GLU A 53 -1.71 6.53 8.80
C GLU A 53 -0.75 5.58 8.06
N ALA A 54 -0.70 4.31 8.45
CA ALA A 54 0.10 3.29 7.75
C ALA A 54 -0.41 3.08 6.32
N GLN A 55 -1.73 3.07 6.11
CA GLN A 55 -2.33 2.97 4.78
C GLN A 55 -1.98 4.18 3.93
N LYS A 56 -2.12 5.39 4.46
CA LYS A 56 -1.75 6.64 3.77
C LYS A 56 -0.26 6.67 3.40
N ARG A 57 0.62 6.24 4.32
CA ARG A 57 2.07 6.17 4.08
C ARG A 57 2.44 5.10 3.05
N SER A 58 1.61 4.08 2.85
CA SER A 58 1.88 3.02 1.88
C SER A 58 1.65 3.43 0.43
N VAL A 59 0.95 4.54 0.17
CA VAL A 59 0.67 5.01 -1.18
C VAL A 59 1.79 5.94 -1.65
N ILE A 60 2.44 5.60 -2.75
CA ILE A 60 3.36 6.48 -3.49
C ILE A 60 2.55 7.24 -4.54
N ASP A 61 1.76 6.53 -5.36
CA ASP A 61 0.83 7.10 -6.32
C ASP A 61 -0.23 6.10 -6.73
N ASP A 62 -1.50 6.47 -6.57
CA ASP A 62 -2.66 5.71 -7.04
C ASP A 62 -3.33 6.34 -8.28
N PHE A 63 -2.78 7.46 -8.75
CA PHE A 63 -3.22 8.27 -9.90
C PHE A 63 -4.63 8.88 -9.82
N GLU A 64 -5.36 8.65 -8.74
CA GLU A 64 -6.76 9.09 -8.58
C GLU A 64 -6.91 10.58 -8.27
N SER A 65 -5.85 11.21 -7.76
CA SER A 65 -5.92 12.61 -7.30
C SER A 65 -5.74 13.66 -8.39
N TYR A 66 -5.31 13.27 -9.60
CA TYR A 66 -4.91 14.25 -10.63
C TYR A 66 -6.08 14.77 -11.45
N GLY A 67 -7.00 13.91 -11.87
CA GLY A 67 -8.17 14.28 -12.68
C GLY A 67 -7.89 14.70 -14.14
N GLU A 68 -6.66 15.18 -14.43
CA GLU A 68 -6.23 15.59 -15.78
C GLU A 68 -4.70 15.44 -15.98
N ASP A 69 -4.26 15.31 -17.23
CA ASP A 69 -2.85 15.12 -17.62
C ASP A 69 -1.93 16.25 -17.15
N THR A 70 -2.42 17.48 -17.09
CA THR A 70 -1.64 18.64 -16.66
C THR A 70 -1.26 18.55 -15.18
N ALA A 71 -2.13 18.03 -14.33
CA ALA A 71 -1.85 17.79 -12.93
C ALA A 71 -0.86 16.65 -12.74
N LEU A 72 -0.98 15.54 -13.49
CA LEU A 72 -0.01 14.46 -13.51
C LEU A 72 1.37 14.99 -13.95
N ALA A 73 1.45 15.74 -15.05
CA ALA A 73 2.68 16.31 -15.57
C ALA A 73 3.35 17.29 -14.59
N ALA A 74 2.58 17.95 -13.73
CA ALA A 74 3.12 18.81 -12.68
C ALA A 74 3.71 18.01 -11.50
N ALA A 75 3.22 16.79 -11.24
CA ALA A 75 3.69 15.92 -10.16
C ALA A 75 4.94 15.10 -10.54
N TYR A 76 5.18 14.92 -11.83
CA TYR A 76 6.29 14.16 -12.36
C TYR A 76 7.24 15.02 -13.19
N THR A 77 8.53 14.73 -13.08
CA THR A 77 9.54 15.26 -13.99
C THR A 77 9.96 14.16 -14.94
N THR A 78 9.85 14.39 -16.25
CA THR A 78 10.42 13.48 -17.25
C THR A 78 11.88 13.80 -17.46
N ASN A 79 12.73 12.77 -17.49
CA ASN A 79 14.17 12.87 -17.70
C ASN A 79 14.54 11.97 -18.89
N VAL A 80 15.06 12.55 -19.94
CA VAL A 80 15.38 11.84 -21.19
C VAL A 80 16.77 12.23 -21.71
N ASN A 81 17.46 11.27 -22.31
CA ASN A 81 18.72 11.48 -22.99
C ASN A 81 18.74 10.71 -24.32
N GLY A 82 18.41 11.41 -25.40
CA GLY A 82 18.33 10.84 -26.75
C GLY A 82 17.08 10.00 -27.05
N ASP A 83 16.28 9.71 -26.03
CA ASP A 83 15.03 8.97 -26.10
C ASP A 83 13.83 9.88 -25.82
N THR A 84 12.63 9.36 -25.90
CA THR A 84 11.41 10.13 -25.60
C THR A 84 10.50 9.39 -24.63
N LEU A 85 9.83 10.15 -23.77
CA LEU A 85 8.83 9.68 -22.85
C LEU A 85 7.65 10.65 -22.80
N LYS A 86 6.46 10.09 -22.92
CA LYS A 86 5.23 10.79 -22.59
C LYS A 86 4.48 10.03 -21.50
N ILE A 87 4.12 10.73 -20.44
CA ILE A 87 3.20 10.21 -19.43
C ILE A 87 1.85 10.92 -19.55
N SER A 88 0.78 10.18 -19.31
CA SER A 88 -0.60 10.70 -19.28
C SER A 88 -1.47 9.83 -18.37
N LEU A 89 -2.61 10.34 -17.95
CA LEU A 89 -3.65 9.52 -17.33
C LEU A 89 -4.33 8.65 -18.41
N ASP A 90 -4.71 7.45 -18.02
CA ASP A 90 -5.49 6.54 -18.85
C ASP A 90 -6.66 6.00 -18.03
N ALA A 91 -7.87 6.11 -18.56
CA ALA A 91 -9.10 5.65 -17.92
C ALA A 91 -9.62 4.33 -18.54
N GLU A 92 -8.99 3.83 -19.59
CA GLU A 92 -9.39 2.58 -20.25
C GLU A 92 -8.62 1.38 -19.68
N HIS A 93 -7.35 1.58 -19.34
CA HIS A 93 -6.46 0.56 -18.79
C HIS A 93 -6.18 0.86 -17.32
N THR A 94 -7.14 0.61 -16.45
CA THR A 94 -6.98 0.74 -15.01
C THR A 94 -6.95 -0.63 -14.34
N LYS A 95 -6.16 -0.78 -13.30
CA LYS A 95 -6.20 -1.96 -12.43
C LYS A 95 -7.23 -1.76 -11.34
N ASN A 96 -7.21 -0.61 -10.71
CA ASN A 96 -8.15 -0.18 -9.69
C ASN A 96 -8.55 1.28 -9.96
N GLY A 97 -9.61 1.76 -9.31
CA GLY A 97 -10.04 3.15 -9.43
C GLY A 97 -10.46 3.56 -10.84
N SER A 98 -10.16 4.80 -11.18
CA SER A 98 -10.60 5.50 -12.41
C SER A 98 -9.45 5.79 -13.37
N TYR A 99 -8.22 5.83 -12.89
CA TYR A 99 -7.05 6.22 -13.67
C TYR A 99 -5.84 5.35 -13.37
N ALA A 100 -5.03 5.11 -14.41
CA ALA A 100 -3.68 4.58 -14.33
C ALA A 100 -2.72 5.54 -15.04
N MET A 101 -1.43 5.43 -14.80
CA MET A 101 -0.42 6.16 -15.56
C MET A 101 -0.06 5.41 -16.82
N LYS A 102 -0.34 5.98 -17.98
CA LYS A 102 0.21 5.55 -19.25
C LYS A 102 1.64 6.07 -19.40
N TYR A 103 2.57 5.17 -19.68
CA TYR A 103 4.00 5.42 -19.86
C TYR A 103 4.39 5.05 -21.30
N ASP A 104 4.35 6.02 -22.22
CA ASP A 104 4.60 5.85 -23.65
C ASP A 104 6.05 6.22 -23.95
N TYR A 105 6.90 5.21 -24.20
CA TYR A 105 8.33 5.35 -24.36
C TYR A 105 8.82 5.07 -25.78
N SER A 106 9.90 5.74 -26.15
CA SER A 106 10.66 5.43 -27.37
C SER A 106 12.14 5.46 -27.07
N VAL A 107 12.79 4.31 -27.19
CA VAL A 107 14.23 4.12 -26.96
C VAL A 107 14.91 3.93 -28.32
N ALA A 108 15.79 4.84 -28.68
CA ALA A 108 16.51 4.84 -29.94
C ALA A 108 17.57 3.74 -30.02
N ASP A 109 17.95 3.33 -31.22
CA ASP A 109 19.03 2.38 -31.45
C ASP A 109 20.40 3.07 -31.37
N GLY A 110 21.39 2.39 -30.79
CA GLY A 110 22.82 2.72 -30.93
C GLY A 110 23.37 3.79 -29.97
N GLY A 111 22.69 4.20 -28.92
CA GLY A 111 23.15 5.21 -27.97
C GLY A 111 23.12 4.75 -26.48
N ALA A 112 23.62 5.58 -25.59
CA ALA A 112 23.48 5.48 -24.16
C ALA A 112 22.20 6.23 -23.69
N GLY A 113 21.12 6.13 -24.52
CA GLY A 113 19.88 6.82 -24.28
C GLY A 113 19.08 6.20 -23.11
N TYR A 114 18.28 7.03 -22.49
CA TYR A 114 17.31 6.62 -21.49
C TYR A 114 16.12 7.58 -21.47
N CYS A 115 15.02 7.09 -20.94
CA CYS A 115 13.88 7.92 -20.56
C CYS A 115 13.32 7.46 -19.22
N GLY A 116 12.83 8.40 -18.43
CA GLY A 116 12.29 8.13 -17.12
C GLY A 116 11.33 9.18 -16.61
N ALA A 117 10.52 8.79 -15.67
CA ALA A 117 9.61 9.64 -14.92
C ALA A 117 9.94 9.59 -13.43
N THR A 118 10.10 10.75 -12.82
CA THR A 118 10.45 10.92 -11.41
C THR A 118 9.33 11.66 -10.68
N LYS A 119 8.78 11.06 -9.65
CA LYS A 119 7.87 11.71 -8.71
C LYS A 119 8.66 12.26 -7.54
N LYS A 120 8.45 13.56 -7.23
CA LYS A 120 8.97 14.17 -6.01
C LYS A 120 8.08 13.79 -4.83
N LEU A 121 8.72 13.42 -3.74
CA LEU A 121 8.08 13.06 -2.48
C LEU A 121 8.45 14.08 -1.41
N SER A 122 7.49 14.44 -0.54
CA SER A 122 7.71 15.43 0.51
C SER A 122 8.25 14.75 1.77
N ASN A 123 9.53 14.33 1.76
CA ASN A 123 10.18 13.64 2.86
C ASN A 123 9.36 12.45 3.37
N ALA A 124 9.04 11.52 2.47
CA ALA A 124 8.19 10.38 2.77
C ALA A 124 8.86 9.45 3.79
N ASP A 125 8.08 8.95 4.74
CA ASP A 125 8.53 7.98 5.72
C ASP A 125 8.15 6.56 5.29
N TRP A 126 9.15 5.81 4.82
CA TRP A 126 9.02 4.43 4.37
C TRP A 126 9.42 3.40 5.44
N THR A 127 9.71 3.85 6.67
CA THR A 127 10.08 2.95 7.77
C THR A 127 8.95 1.96 8.10
N GLY A 128 9.32 0.71 8.39
CA GLY A 128 8.37 -0.36 8.69
C GLY A 128 7.68 -0.98 7.47
N PHE A 129 8.11 -0.64 6.25
CA PHE A 129 7.77 -1.37 5.03
C PHE A 129 8.99 -2.17 4.55
N ASP A 130 8.75 -3.19 3.73
CA ASP A 130 9.77 -4.13 3.26
C ASP A 130 10.19 -3.89 1.82
N GLY A 131 9.41 -3.11 1.06
CA GLY A 131 9.72 -2.80 -0.33
C GLY A 131 8.65 -1.99 -1.03
N VAL A 132 8.87 -1.80 -2.33
CA VAL A 132 7.95 -1.12 -3.25
C VAL A 132 7.10 -2.15 -3.98
N ARG A 133 5.84 -1.85 -4.21
CA ARG A 133 4.93 -2.63 -5.04
C ARG A 133 4.21 -1.74 -6.05
N PHE A 134 3.83 -2.28 -7.16
CA PHE A 134 2.98 -1.62 -8.16
C PHE A 134 2.31 -2.65 -9.05
N TRP A 135 1.24 -2.23 -9.70
CA TRP A 135 0.67 -2.98 -10.81
C TRP A 135 1.23 -2.46 -12.13
N ILE A 136 1.50 -3.37 -13.04
CA ILE A 136 1.93 -3.04 -14.40
C ILE A 136 1.14 -3.85 -15.43
N LEU A 137 0.67 -3.17 -16.46
CA LEU A 137 0.21 -3.80 -17.70
C LEU A 137 1.30 -3.57 -18.74
N SER A 138 1.98 -4.66 -19.09
CA SER A 138 3.15 -4.67 -19.96
C SER A 138 2.74 -4.71 -21.44
N ASP A 139 3.61 -4.20 -22.29
CA ASP A 139 3.53 -4.33 -23.75
C ASP A 139 4.15 -5.65 -24.28
N GLY A 140 4.58 -6.53 -23.40
CA GLY A 140 5.21 -7.80 -23.77
C GLY A 140 6.68 -7.69 -24.22
N SER A 141 7.29 -6.52 -24.12
CA SER A 141 8.69 -6.28 -24.58
C SER A 141 9.74 -7.00 -23.76
N ASN A 142 9.42 -7.47 -22.55
CA ASN A 142 10.37 -8.06 -21.60
C ASN A 142 11.61 -7.16 -21.38
N ARG A 143 11.39 -5.84 -21.33
CA ARG A 143 12.42 -4.82 -21.27
C ARG A 143 12.96 -4.68 -19.84
N GLU A 144 14.25 -4.46 -19.71
CA GLU A 144 14.86 -4.03 -18.45
C GLU A 144 14.42 -2.60 -18.09
N THR A 145 14.00 -2.44 -16.84
CA THR A 145 13.48 -1.19 -16.28
C THR A 145 14.12 -0.97 -14.92
N THR A 146 14.64 0.23 -14.71
CA THR A 146 15.24 0.62 -13.45
C THR A 146 14.22 1.33 -12.61
N PHE A 147 13.94 0.79 -11.42
CA PHE A 147 13.21 1.47 -10.37
C PHE A 147 14.22 2.08 -9.41
N GLN A 148 14.03 3.37 -9.09
CA GLN A 148 15.00 4.12 -8.30
C GLN A 148 14.28 4.95 -7.25
N PHE A 149 14.90 5.14 -6.10
CA PHE A 149 14.49 6.15 -5.13
C PHE A 149 15.68 6.89 -4.55
N VAL A 150 15.44 8.10 -4.06
CA VAL A 150 16.41 8.89 -3.31
C VAL A 150 16.04 8.82 -1.85
N ASP A 151 16.91 8.25 -1.04
CA ASP A 151 16.70 8.03 0.38
C ASP A 151 16.83 9.30 1.21
N GLY A 152 16.53 9.22 2.53
CA GLY A 152 16.61 10.37 3.42
C GLY A 152 18.01 10.92 3.67
N ALA A 153 19.06 10.19 3.30
CA ALA A 153 20.45 10.64 3.30
C ALA A 153 20.87 11.25 1.95
N GLY A 154 20.02 11.24 0.94
CA GLY A 154 20.28 11.74 -0.40
C GLY A 154 21.00 10.73 -1.31
N ALA A 155 21.09 9.47 -0.91
CA ALA A 155 21.66 8.41 -1.73
C ALA A 155 20.64 7.87 -2.74
N TYR A 156 21.12 7.56 -3.95
CA TYR A 156 20.32 6.98 -5.03
C TYR A 156 20.40 5.46 -4.94
N TRP A 157 19.25 4.83 -4.75
CA TRP A 157 19.09 3.38 -4.71
C TRP A 157 18.32 2.89 -5.91
N GLU A 158 18.81 1.85 -6.57
CA GLU A 158 18.19 1.33 -7.79
C GLU A 158 18.06 -0.19 -7.77
N SER A 159 17.02 -0.68 -8.44
CA SER A 159 16.79 -2.08 -8.74
C SER A 159 16.41 -2.22 -10.21
N ILE A 160 17.13 -3.09 -10.92
CA ILE A 160 16.86 -3.39 -12.33
C ILE A 160 15.97 -4.62 -12.40
N GLN A 161 14.78 -4.46 -12.97
CA GLN A 161 13.80 -5.52 -13.13
C GLN A 161 13.51 -5.74 -14.61
N LYS A 162 13.20 -6.98 -14.98
CA LYS A 162 12.62 -7.25 -16.29
C LYS A 162 11.12 -7.12 -16.22
N VAL A 163 10.59 -6.19 -17.01
CA VAL A 163 9.15 -6.08 -17.19
C VAL A 163 8.68 -7.32 -17.92
N THR A 164 7.80 -8.09 -17.29
CA THR A 164 7.35 -9.38 -17.79
C THR A 164 6.72 -9.30 -19.16
N ALA A 165 6.89 -10.36 -19.96
CA ALA A 165 6.27 -10.50 -21.27
C ALA A 165 4.81 -11.00 -21.20
N GLU A 166 4.27 -11.22 -20.01
CA GLU A 166 2.90 -11.71 -19.84
C GLU A 166 1.88 -10.63 -20.19
N THR A 167 0.74 -11.07 -20.73
CA THR A 167 -0.38 -10.19 -21.03
C THR A 167 -1.32 -10.08 -19.83
N GLY A 168 -1.74 -8.87 -19.51
CA GLY A 168 -2.60 -8.57 -18.37
C GLY A 168 -1.87 -7.87 -17.24
N TRP A 169 -2.63 -7.41 -16.26
CA TRP A 169 -2.11 -6.73 -15.09
C TRP A 169 -1.35 -7.68 -14.17
N GLN A 170 -0.15 -7.29 -13.77
CA GLN A 170 0.71 -8.05 -12.87
C GLN A 170 1.13 -7.20 -11.69
N GLU A 171 1.11 -7.77 -10.50
CA GLU A 171 1.69 -7.14 -9.32
C GLU A 171 3.19 -7.44 -9.27
N VAL A 172 3.99 -6.39 -9.22
CA VAL A 172 5.43 -6.46 -9.01
C VAL A 172 5.74 -6.00 -7.60
N LYS A 173 6.55 -6.78 -6.88
CA LYS A 173 7.07 -6.44 -5.55
C LYS A 173 8.59 -6.47 -5.60
N ILE A 174 9.21 -5.38 -5.19
CA ILE A 174 10.67 -5.24 -5.14
C ILE A 174 11.06 -4.98 -3.68
N PRO A 175 11.63 -5.96 -2.96
CA PRO A 175 12.10 -5.74 -1.60
C PRO A 175 13.23 -4.70 -1.56
N PHE A 176 13.33 -3.94 -0.48
CA PHE A 176 14.43 -2.97 -0.34
C PHE A 176 15.81 -3.62 -0.38
N SER A 177 15.92 -4.90 -0.03
CA SER A 177 17.15 -5.69 -0.18
C SER A 177 17.64 -5.87 -1.62
N ASP A 178 16.73 -5.73 -2.60
CA ASP A 178 17.05 -5.87 -4.02
C ASP A 178 17.46 -4.53 -4.68
N PHE A 179 17.47 -3.46 -3.88
CA PHE A 179 18.01 -2.18 -4.29
C PHE A 179 19.48 -2.08 -3.88
N HIS A 180 20.29 -1.55 -4.74
CA HIS A 180 21.68 -1.26 -4.48
C HIS A 180 21.98 0.23 -4.70
N VAL A 181 22.91 0.77 -3.93
CA VAL A 181 23.33 2.17 -4.07
C VAL A 181 24.09 2.37 -5.38
N GLN A 182 23.80 3.46 -6.09
CA GLN A 182 24.53 3.79 -7.31
C GLN A 182 25.98 4.17 -7.01
N GLN A 183 26.91 3.76 -7.91
CA GLN A 183 28.36 3.87 -7.71
C GLN A 183 28.89 5.31 -7.57
N TRP A 184 28.13 6.30 -8.01
CA TRP A 184 28.49 7.73 -7.89
C TRP A 184 27.84 8.41 -6.69
N GLY A 185 27.19 7.63 -5.83
CA GLY A 185 26.64 8.07 -4.55
C GLY A 185 27.57 7.79 -3.38
N THR A 186 27.15 8.23 -2.19
CA THR A 186 27.82 7.87 -0.93
C THR A 186 27.61 6.37 -0.69
N ALA A 187 28.70 5.64 -0.43
CA ALA A 187 28.61 4.22 -0.11
C ALA A 187 27.79 4.03 1.18
N ALA A 188 26.64 3.40 1.06
CA ALA A 188 25.76 3.02 2.15
C ALA A 188 25.42 1.54 2.01
N GLU A 189 25.32 0.83 3.12
CA GLU A 189 24.98 -0.61 3.11
C GLU A 189 23.46 -0.84 3.08
N THR A 190 22.70 0.10 3.62
CA THR A 190 21.24 0.05 3.70
C THR A 190 20.64 1.44 3.50
N PRO A 191 19.46 1.56 2.88
CA PRO A 191 18.84 2.86 2.66
C PRO A 191 18.28 3.47 3.96
N THR A 192 18.34 4.80 4.02
CA THR A 192 17.65 5.60 5.05
C THR A 192 16.21 5.83 4.64
N LEU A 193 15.30 5.01 5.14
CA LEU A 193 13.89 5.00 4.71
C LEU A 193 13.03 6.13 5.28
N GLN A 194 13.52 6.91 6.24
CA GLN A 194 12.88 8.13 6.70
C GLN A 194 13.37 9.32 5.90
N GLY A 195 12.46 10.07 5.30
CA GLY A 195 12.78 11.26 4.51
C GLY A 195 13.06 10.98 3.03
N VAL A 196 12.52 9.89 2.46
CA VAL A 196 12.63 9.58 1.04
C VAL A 196 12.05 10.72 0.21
N SER A 197 12.81 11.20 -0.78
CA SER A 197 12.52 12.44 -1.50
C SER A 197 12.07 12.24 -2.95
N GLU A 198 12.39 11.12 -3.56
CA GLU A 198 12.06 10.82 -4.97
C GLU A 198 11.78 9.34 -5.18
N PHE A 199 10.89 9.04 -6.13
CA PHE A 199 10.72 7.73 -6.73
C PHE A 199 10.70 7.85 -8.25
N SER A 200 11.42 6.98 -8.95
CA SER A 200 11.61 7.06 -10.39
C SER A 200 11.48 5.72 -11.08
N ILE A 201 10.98 5.77 -12.31
CA ILE A 201 10.92 4.63 -13.23
C ILE A 201 11.69 5.02 -14.49
N TYR A 202 12.75 4.28 -14.83
CA TYR A 202 13.57 4.52 -16.01
C TYR A 202 13.60 3.30 -16.91
N THR A 203 13.66 3.52 -18.23
CA THR A 203 14.04 2.51 -19.21
C THR A 203 15.07 3.10 -20.18
N GLY A 204 15.91 2.25 -20.70
CA GLY A 204 16.98 2.64 -21.61
C GLY A 204 17.42 1.47 -22.49
N GLN A 205 18.62 1.57 -23.02
CA GLN A 205 19.14 0.61 -23.99
C GLN A 205 19.61 -0.72 -23.44
N ASN A 206 19.71 -0.89 -22.11
CA ASN A 206 20.08 -2.18 -21.51
C ASN A 206 19.11 -3.32 -21.87
N GLY A 207 17.92 -2.97 -22.40
CA GLY A 207 17.00 -3.94 -22.94
C GLY A 207 17.19 -4.10 -24.45
N ASN A 208 16.44 -3.38 -25.21
CA ASN A 208 16.48 -3.32 -26.67
C ASN A 208 15.94 -1.95 -27.11
N PRO A 209 16.41 -1.39 -28.27
CA PRO A 209 15.73 -0.25 -28.84
C PRO A 209 14.29 -0.61 -29.18
N GLY A 210 13.43 0.38 -29.25
CA GLY A 210 12.03 0.19 -29.62
C GLY A 210 11.07 1.15 -28.91
N THR A 211 9.85 1.09 -29.32
CA THR A 211 8.74 1.88 -28.77
C THR A 211 7.76 0.96 -28.11
N GLY A 212 7.10 1.43 -27.06
CA GLY A 212 6.08 0.67 -26.36
C GLY A 212 5.30 1.52 -25.39
N VAL A 213 4.30 0.90 -24.82
CA VAL A 213 3.44 1.52 -23.82
C VAL A 213 3.28 0.57 -22.64
N TRP A 214 3.58 1.06 -21.46
CA TRP A 214 3.22 0.43 -20.20
C TRP A 214 2.14 1.23 -19.50
N TYR A 215 1.38 0.56 -18.66
CA TYR A 215 0.48 1.23 -17.73
C TYR A 215 0.89 0.84 -16.31
N PHE A 216 0.99 1.81 -15.43
CA PHE A 216 1.28 1.63 -14.01
C PHE A 216 0.09 2.05 -13.18
N ASP A 217 -0.20 1.28 -12.14
CA ASP A 217 -1.26 1.57 -11.21
C ASP A 217 -0.87 1.19 -9.78
N ASP A 218 -1.47 1.84 -8.78
CA ASP A 218 -1.27 1.55 -7.36
C ASP A 218 0.20 1.42 -6.94
N ILE A 219 1.04 2.37 -7.35
CA ILE A 219 2.43 2.41 -6.89
C ILE A 219 2.44 2.70 -5.38
N GLY A 220 3.05 1.80 -4.61
CA GLY A 220 3.04 1.92 -3.17
C GLY A 220 4.10 1.08 -2.49
N LEU A 221 3.99 1.00 -1.18
CA LEU A 221 4.85 0.21 -0.32
C LEU A 221 4.11 -1.05 0.15
N TYR A 222 4.84 -2.11 0.46
CA TYR A 222 4.27 -3.32 1.01
C TYR A 222 5.01 -3.75 2.29
N ARG A 223 4.32 -4.57 3.10
CA ARG A 223 4.91 -5.33 4.21
C ARG A 223 4.88 -6.81 3.85
N ALA A 224 6.00 -7.50 4.02
CA ALA A 224 6.04 -8.94 3.87
C ALA A 224 5.16 -9.56 4.95
N GLY A 225 4.11 -10.26 4.52
CA GLY A 225 3.11 -10.79 5.44
C GLY A 225 1.76 -10.07 5.43
N SER A 226 1.63 -8.89 4.81
CA SER A 226 0.33 -8.25 4.53
C SER A 226 -0.19 -8.67 3.17
N THR A 227 -1.08 -9.62 3.12
CA THR A 227 -1.89 -9.89 1.93
C THR A 227 -2.92 -8.78 1.80
N THR A 228 -2.68 -7.83 0.90
CA THR A 228 -3.70 -6.84 0.54
C THR A 228 -4.75 -7.55 -0.32
N THR A 229 -5.88 -7.90 0.28
CA THR A 229 -7.03 -8.37 -0.48
C THR A 229 -7.67 -7.17 -1.16
N THR A 230 -7.35 -6.95 -2.43
CA THR A 230 -8.06 -5.97 -3.25
C THR A 230 -9.47 -6.49 -3.51
N THR A 231 -10.46 -5.90 -2.88
CA THR A 231 -11.86 -6.22 -3.15
C THR A 231 -12.27 -5.54 -4.45
N THR A 232 -12.20 -6.28 -5.55
CA THR A 232 -12.78 -5.83 -6.83
C THR A 232 -14.30 -5.94 -6.74
N THR A 233 -15.00 -4.83 -6.63
CA THR A 233 -16.45 -4.78 -6.73
C THR A 233 -16.84 -4.88 -8.21
N THR A 234 -17.02 -6.10 -8.70
CA THR A 234 -17.59 -6.32 -10.03
C THR A 234 -19.10 -6.35 -9.91
N THR A 235 -19.78 -5.30 -10.35
CA THR A 235 -21.24 -5.33 -10.55
C THR A 235 -21.52 -6.12 -11.82
N GLY A 236 -21.68 -7.42 -11.69
CA GLY A 236 -22.01 -8.33 -12.78
C GLY A 236 -23.30 -9.09 -12.49
N THR A 237 -24.26 -8.96 -13.37
CA THR A 237 -25.56 -9.67 -13.37
C THR A 237 -25.32 -11.17 -13.43
N THR A 238 -25.78 -11.90 -12.40
CA THR A 238 -25.63 -13.35 -12.28
C THR A 238 -26.75 -14.06 -13.01
N THR A 239 -26.39 -14.88 -14.01
CA THR A 239 -27.27 -15.95 -14.51
C THR A 239 -26.87 -17.24 -13.80
N MET A 240 -27.77 -17.79 -12.99
CA MET A 240 -27.58 -19.07 -12.29
C MET A 240 -27.59 -20.24 -13.29
N THR A 241 -26.54 -21.04 -13.26
CA THR A 241 -26.60 -22.41 -13.78
C THR A 241 -26.24 -23.35 -12.62
N THR A 242 -27.22 -24.11 -12.19
CA THR A 242 -27.07 -25.15 -11.13
C THR A 242 -26.47 -26.39 -11.74
N THR A 243 -25.27 -26.77 -11.33
CA THR A 243 -24.72 -28.12 -11.60
C THR A 243 -24.51 -28.82 -10.28
N THR A 244 -25.35 -29.82 -10.02
CA THR A 244 -25.25 -30.72 -8.86
C THR A 244 -24.20 -31.79 -9.18
N THR A 245 -23.10 -31.83 -8.46
CA THR A 245 -22.20 -32.99 -8.47
C THR A 245 -22.12 -33.54 -7.06
N THR A 246 -22.73 -34.69 -6.88
CA THR A 246 -22.63 -35.52 -5.67
C THR A 246 -21.30 -36.28 -5.71
N THR A 247 -20.45 -36.13 -4.73
CA THR A 247 -19.34 -37.05 -4.51
C THR A 247 -19.28 -37.42 -3.02
N ALA A 248 -19.18 -38.69 -2.81
CA ALA A 248 -19.36 -39.41 -1.57
C ALA A 248 -18.29 -39.07 -0.50
N GLU A 249 -18.75 -39.17 0.73
CA GLU A 249 -17.97 -39.13 1.96
C GLU A 249 -16.87 -40.22 1.97
N THR A 250 -15.69 -39.82 2.40
CA THR A 250 -14.76 -40.73 3.04
C THR A 250 -14.32 -40.10 4.35
N THR A 251 -14.84 -40.63 5.42
CA THR A 251 -14.44 -40.32 6.80
C THR A 251 -13.02 -40.78 7.06
N THR A 252 -12.13 -39.85 7.38
CA THR A 252 -10.98 -40.14 8.23
C THR A 252 -10.87 -39.05 9.27
N ASP A 253 -11.15 -39.45 10.49
CA ASP A 253 -10.90 -38.71 11.73
C ASP A 253 -9.40 -38.38 11.80
N ALA A 254 -9.06 -37.10 11.70
CA ALA A 254 -7.82 -36.54 12.17
C ALA A 254 -8.17 -35.26 12.90
N ASP A 255 -7.93 -35.26 14.18
CA ASP A 255 -7.99 -34.11 15.08
C ASP A 255 -7.10 -33.00 14.46
N THR A 256 -7.72 -32.12 13.66
CA THR A 256 -7.04 -31.00 13.06
C THR A 256 -6.93 -29.94 14.13
N ASP A 257 -5.69 -29.70 14.54
CA ASP A 257 -5.25 -28.70 15.48
C ASP A 257 -5.95 -27.36 15.21
N THR A 258 -6.75 -26.89 16.17
CA THR A 258 -7.51 -25.63 16.04
C THR A 258 -6.51 -24.47 16.15
N ASN A 259 -6.32 -23.73 15.08
CA ASN A 259 -5.49 -22.53 15.08
C ASN A 259 -6.36 -21.31 15.46
N TYR A 260 -6.56 -21.13 16.75
CA TYR A 260 -7.45 -20.07 17.26
C TYR A 260 -7.06 -18.68 16.75
N GLY A 261 -8.03 -17.99 16.20
CA GLY A 261 -7.88 -16.65 15.63
C GLY A 261 -7.59 -16.60 14.13
N ASP A 262 -7.14 -17.69 13.52
CA ASP A 262 -6.91 -17.79 12.06
C ASP A 262 -8.23 -18.14 11.35
N VAL A 263 -9.07 -17.14 11.15
CA VAL A 263 -10.42 -17.28 10.60
C VAL A 263 -10.42 -17.37 9.09
N ASN A 264 -9.44 -16.75 8.43
CA ASN A 264 -9.29 -16.77 6.98
C ASN A 264 -8.47 -17.98 6.48
N LEU A 265 -7.89 -18.77 7.40
CA LEU A 265 -7.09 -19.98 7.14
C LEU A 265 -5.80 -19.69 6.34
N ASP A 266 -5.19 -18.51 6.55
CA ASP A 266 -3.94 -18.14 5.88
C ASP A 266 -2.68 -18.45 6.73
N GLY A 267 -2.87 -19.01 7.92
CA GLY A 267 -1.82 -19.39 8.86
C GLY A 267 -1.35 -18.26 9.77
N LYS A 268 -2.06 -17.13 9.79
CA LYS A 268 -1.77 -15.97 10.65
C LYS A 268 -3.02 -15.60 11.44
N VAL A 269 -2.79 -14.81 12.49
CA VAL A 269 -3.87 -14.23 13.30
C VAL A 269 -3.67 -12.73 13.30
N ASP A 270 -4.54 -12.03 12.57
CA ASP A 270 -4.44 -10.58 12.41
C ASP A 270 -5.81 -9.87 12.35
N LEU A 271 -5.81 -8.58 12.00
CA LEU A 271 -7.01 -7.76 11.95
C LEU A 271 -8.05 -8.28 10.91
N VAL A 272 -7.58 -8.97 9.86
CA VAL A 272 -8.49 -9.50 8.82
C VAL A 272 -9.41 -10.56 9.41
N ASP A 273 -8.91 -11.39 10.31
CA ASP A 273 -9.68 -12.41 11.00
C ASP A 273 -10.77 -11.81 11.86
N ALA A 274 -10.44 -10.77 12.63
CA ALA A 274 -11.44 -10.04 13.41
C ALA A 274 -12.52 -9.39 12.53
N ILE A 275 -12.15 -8.85 11.38
CA ILE A 275 -13.09 -8.32 10.38
C ILE A 275 -13.97 -9.44 9.82
N MET A 276 -13.43 -10.64 9.59
CA MET A 276 -14.21 -11.79 9.10
C MET A 276 -15.25 -12.25 10.12
N ILE A 277 -14.91 -12.29 11.40
CA ILE A 277 -15.89 -12.57 12.45
C ILE A 277 -17.03 -11.53 12.40
N ASN A 278 -16.70 -10.24 12.36
CA ASN A 278 -17.72 -9.18 12.31
C ASN A 278 -18.61 -9.27 11.07
N LYS A 279 -18.05 -9.60 9.91
CA LYS A 279 -18.83 -9.81 8.68
C LYS A 279 -19.74 -11.02 8.76
N TYR A 280 -19.29 -12.11 9.38
CA TYR A 280 -20.10 -13.29 9.62
C TYR A 280 -21.27 -12.97 10.56
N LEU A 281 -21.02 -12.31 11.69
CA LEU A 281 -22.04 -11.88 12.64
C LEU A 281 -23.07 -10.92 12.01
N ALA A 282 -22.63 -10.08 11.08
CA ALA A 282 -23.49 -9.21 10.28
C ALA A 282 -24.24 -9.95 9.15
N GLY A 283 -24.06 -11.25 8.98
CA GLY A 283 -24.67 -12.04 7.93
C GLY A 283 -24.17 -11.74 6.51
N GLN A 284 -23.00 -11.11 6.38
CA GLN A 284 -22.43 -10.70 5.09
C GLN A 284 -21.62 -11.80 4.42
N ILE A 285 -21.07 -12.74 5.21
CA ILE A 285 -20.30 -13.88 4.72
C ILE A 285 -20.69 -15.15 5.46
N THR A 286 -20.30 -16.30 4.91
CA THR A 286 -20.34 -17.61 5.59
C THR A 286 -18.91 -18.06 5.85
N LEU A 287 -18.68 -18.70 7.00
CA LEU A 287 -17.40 -19.31 7.33
C LEU A 287 -17.44 -20.81 7.06
N SER A 288 -16.29 -21.41 6.73
CA SER A 288 -16.13 -22.86 6.69
C SER A 288 -16.19 -23.43 8.12
N GLU A 289 -16.36 -24.74 8.26
CA GLU A 289 -16.37 -25.39 9.57
C GLU A 289 -15.05 -25.13 10.33
N GLN A 290 -13.90 -25.24 9.68
CA GLN A 290 -12.61 -24.96 10.28
C GLN A 290 -12.45 -23.49 10.67
N ALA A 291 -12.85 -22.55 9.80
CA ALA A 291 -12.83 -21.12 10.10
C ALA A 291 -13.72 -20.75 11.29
N THR A 292 -14.87 -21.41 11.43
CA THR A 292 -15.77 -21.22 12.57
C THR A 292 -15.15 -21.74 13.88
N LYS A 293 -14.45 -22.88 13.84
CA LYS A 293 -13.70 -23.39 14.99
C LYS A 293 -12.56 -22.46 15.40
N ASN A 294 -11.81 -21.96 14.44
CA ASN A 294 -10.72 -21.02 14.69
C ASN A 294 -11.21 -19.67 15.22
N ALA A 295 -12.42 -19.27 14.85
CA ALA A 295 -13.01 -17.99 15.24
C ALA A 295 -13.57 -17.97 16.68
N ASP A 296 -13.85 -19.12 17.28
CA ASP A 296 -14.28 -19.25 18.69
C ASP A 296 -13.05 -19.10 19.60
N VAL A 297 -12.57 -17.88 19.73
CA VAL A 297 -11.32 -17.54 20.42
C VAL A 297 -11.44 -17.47 21.93
N ASN A 298 -12.67 -17.56 22.46
CA ASN A 298 -12.94 -17.70 23.90
C ASN A 298 -13.25 -19.16 24.30
N ALA A 299 -13.35 -20.06 23.30
CA ALA A 299 -13.65 -21.47 23.44
C ALA A 299 -14.97 -21.75 24.22
N ASP A 300 -15.99 -20.90 24.05
CA ASP A 300 -17.31 -21.10 24.70
C ASP A 300 -18.26 -21.95 23.83
N GLY A 301 -17.83 -22.33 22.62
CA GLY A 301 -18.58 -23.17 21.67
C GLY A 301 -19.57 -22.39 20.81
N SER A 302 -19.56 -21.06 20.84
CA SER A 302 -20.43 -20.21 20.03
C SER A 302 -19.67 -18.99 19.50
N LEU A 303 -19.92 -18.64 18.24
CA LEU A 303 -19.29 -17.47 17.64
C LEU A 303 -20.16 -16.22 17.85
N GLY A 304 -19.58 -15.22 18.53
CA GLY A 304 -20.28 -13.99 18.92
C GLY A 304 -19.40 -12.74 18.96
N ASP A 305 -19.97 -11.62 19.41
CA ASP A 305 -19.26 -10.34 19.56
C ASP A 305 -18.07 -10.42 20.55
N GLY A 306 -18.15 -11.36 21.50
CA GLY A 306 -17.06 -11.64 22.45
C GLY A 306 -15.78 -12.09 21.74
N ASP A 307 -15.91 -13.00 20.76
CA ASP A 307 -14.79 -13.52 19.99
C ASP A 307 -14.12 -12.44 19.17
N SER A 308 -14.92 -11.61 18.49
CA SER A 308 -14.39 -10.47 17.73
C SER A 308 -13.62 -9.50 18.63
N THR A 309 -14.15 -9.25 19.84
CA THR A 309 -13.50 -8.35 20.81
C THR A 309 -12.20 -8.94 21.34
N ILE A 310 -12.20 -10.22 21.73
CA ILE A 310 -11.00 -10.93 22.23
C ILE A 310 -9.94 -11.03 21.13
N LEU A 311 -10.34 -11.39 19.90
CA LEU A 311 -9.40 -11.44 18.79
C LEU A 311 -8.77 -10.07 18.52
N MET A 312 -9.55 -9.01 18.57
CA MET A 312 -9.02 -7.65 18.44
C MET A 312 -8.02 -7.30 19.55
N GLN A 313 -8.32 -7.69 20.80
CA GLN A 313 -7.40 -7.49 21.93
C GLN A 313 -6.09 -8.27 21.75
N PHE A 314 -6.16 -9.50 21.21
CA PHE A 314 -4.98 -10.29 20.89
C PHE A 314 -4.14 -9.64 19.79
N VAL A 315 -4.75 -9.21 18.70
CA VAL A 315 -4.08 -8.51 17.58
C VAL A 315 -3.42 -7.21 18.05
N LEU A 316 -4.03 -6.51 19.02
CA LEU A 316 -3.48 -5.31 19.64
C LEU A 316 -2.46 -5.61 20.76
N MET A 317 -2.10 -6.88 20.98
CA MET A 317 -1.16 -7.32 22.04
C MET A 317 -1.64 -6.96 23.47
N MET A 318 -2.93 -6.80 23.68
CA MET A 318 -3.52 -6.54 24.99
C MET A 318 -3.69 -7.83 25.81
N ILE A 319 -3.80 -8.96 25.14
CA ILE A 319 -3.81 -10.31 25.74
C ILE A 319 -2.72 -11.16 25.07
N PRO A 320 -2.09 -12.11 25.78
CA PRO A 320 -0.88 -12.78 25.28
C PRO A 320 -1.14 -14.03 24.44
N ASN A 321 -2.29 -14.69 24.61
CA ASN A 321 -2.55 -16.00 23.99
C ASN A 321 -4.04 -16.16 23.60
N LEU A 322 -4.27 -17.03 22.62
CA LEU A 322 -5.59 -17.59 22.28
C LEU A 322 -5.58 -19.12 22.45
N PRO A 323 -6.69 -19.77 22.78
CA PRO A 323 -7.96 -19.14 23.21
C PRO A 323 -7.81 -18.39 24.55
N TYR A 324 -8.60 -17.35 24.72
CA TYR A 324 -8.61 -16.55 25.94
C TYR A 324 -9.92 -16.79 26.72
N VAL A 325 -9.81 -17.48 27.84
CA VAL A 325 -10.92 -17.76 28.75
C VAL A 325 -10.76 -16.85 29.97
N GLU A 326 -11.76 -16.00 30.25
CA GLU A 326 -11.75 -15.12 31.42
C GLU A 326 -11.87 -15.89 32.75
#